data_a7686f6531fd9fef482fc0337c7657b2
#
_entry.id   a7686f6531fd9fef482fc0337c7657b2
#
_cell.length_a   1.000
_cell.length_b   1.000
_cell.length_c   1.000
_cell.angle_alpha   90.00
_cell.angle_beta   90.00
_cell.angle_gamma   90.00
#
_symmetry.space_group_name_H-M   'P 1'
#
loop_
_entity.id
_entity.type
_entity.pdbx_description
1 polymer ?
#
loop_
_entity_poly.entity_id
_entity_poly.type
_entity_poly.pdbx_seq_one_letter_code
_entity_poly.pdbx_strand_id
1 'polypeptide(L)'
;MRFRNEEITPDALPQTGFIIPGKGAGFLYRTDSSVAWIEGLVAAPDLDREERNKAIDLIVTAISQKAKELGFKLLLGYTVLEVVVRRAKRHGFKHVGGGFELVALQLDDVQSE
;
A
#
# COMPACT_ATOMS: atom_id res chain seq x y z
N MET A 1 0.69 10.21 9.64
CA MET A 1 0.90 8.81 9.24
C MET A 1 2.35 8.44 9.43
N ARG A 2 2.60 7.23 9.89
CA ARG A 2 3.96 6.72 10.08
C ARG A 2 4.20 5.51 9.21
N PHE A 3 5.42 5.41 8.71
CA PHE A 3 5.90 4.26 7.96
C PHE A 3 7.18 3.78 8.65
N ARG A 4 7.14 2.60 9.31
CA ARG A 4 8.27 2.02 10.06
C ARG A 4 8.89 3.00 11.05
N ASN A 5 8.07 3.62 11.90
CA ASN A 5 8.47 4.61 12.91
C ASN A 5 8.99 5.93 12.33
N GLU A 6 8.88 6.15 11.03
CA GLU A 6 9.21 7.41 10.39
C GLU A 6 7.92 8.12 9.97
N GLU A 7 7.95 9.43 10.00
CA GLU A 7 6.83 10.22 9.51
C GLU A 7 6.97 10.45 8.01
N ILE A 8 5.85 10.27 7.32
CA ILE A 8 5.77 10.55 5.89
C ILE A 8 5.08 11.90 5.72
N THR A 9 5.73 12.82 5.01
CA THR A 9 5.16 14.12 4.73
C THR A 9 4.05 14.00 3.68
N PRO A 10 3.04 14.88 3.68
CA PRO A 10 1.91 14.79 2.73
C PRO A 10 2.32 14.76 1.26
N ASP A 11 3.40 15.44 0.88
CA ASP A 11 3.89 15.45 -0.49
C ASP A 11 4.58 14.15 -0.90
N ALA A 12 4.90 13.28 0.07
CA ALA A 12 5.45 11.95 -0.21
C ALA A 12 4.35 10.92 -0.43
N LEU A 13 3.09 11.26 -0.20
CA LEU A 13 1.96 10.35 -0.38
C LEU A 13 1.35 10.50 -1.77
N PRO A 14 0.87 9.41 -2.37
CA PRO A 14 0.19 9.50 -3.66
C PRO A 14 -1.14 10.25 -3.54
N GLN A 15 -1.59 10.80 -4.66
CA GLN A 15 -2.86 11.54 -4.70
C GLN A 15 -4.07 10.64 -4.60
N THR A 16 -3.93 9.36 -4.95
CA THR A 16 -5.05 8.40 -4.90
C THR A 16 -4.93 7.57 -3.63
N GLY A 17 -5.85 7.80 -2.71
CA GLY A 17 -5.89 7.06 -1.47
C GLY A 17 -7.31 6.84 -1.01
N PHE A 18 -7.48 5.90 -0.09
CA PHE A 18 -8.76 5.57 0.50
C PHE A 18 -8.60 5.56 2.01
N ILE A 19 -9.48 6.29 2.67
CA ILE A 19 -9.45 6.46 4.11
C ILE A 19 -10.82 6.11 4.67
N ILE A 20 -10.83 5.24 5.67
CA ILE A 20 -12.00 5.03 6.51
C ILE A 20 -11.70 5.74 7.82
N PRO A 21 -12.35 6.89 8.08
CA PRO A 21 -12.03 7.69 9.26
C PRO A 21 -12.06 6.87 10.55
N GLY A 22 -11.01 6.98 11.35
CA GLY A 22 -10.88 6.26 12.61
C GLY A 22 -10.59 4.76 12.48
N LYS A 23 -10.46 4.23 11.25
CA LYS A 23 -10.28 2.80 11.05
C LYS A 23 -9.05 2.44 10.24
N GLY A 24 -8.79 3.11 9.14
CA GLY A 24 -7.62 2.77 8.33
C GLY A 24 -7.49 3.59 7.08
N ALA A 25 -6.40 3.35 6.37
CA ALA A 25 -6.06 4.02 5.11
C ALA A 25 -5.20 3.13 4.24
N GLY A 26 -5.17 3.41 2.96
CA GLY A 26 -4.27 2.78 2.01
C GLY A 26 -4.16 3.65 0.75
N PHE A 27 -3.09 3.47 -0.01
CA PHE A 27 -2.78 4.33 -1.14
C PHE A 27 -2.44 3.52 -2.38
N LEU A 28 -2.82 4.07 -3.53
CA LEU A 28 -2.47 3.54 -4.83
C LEU A 28 -1.32 4.37 -5.41
N TYR A 29 -0.17 3.75 -5.59
CA TYR A 29 0.98 4.37 -6.24
C TYR A 29 0.91 4.09 -7.73
N ARG A 30 0.64 5.12 -8.50
CA ARG A 30 0.49 5.03 -9.94
C ARG A 30 1.83 5.19 -10.60
N THR A 31 2.01 4.47 -11.71
CA THR A 31 3.19 4.60 -12.57
C THR A 31 2.73 5.00 -13.98
N ASP A 32 3.67 5.28 -14.83
CA ASP A 32 3.42 5.51 -16.26
C ASP A 32 3.43 4.19 -17.07
N SER A 33 3.46 3.06 -16.38
CA SER A 33 3.38 1.73 -16.98
C SER A 33 2.02 1.08 -16.74
N SER A 34 1.89 -0.19 -17.08
CA SER A 34 0.67 -0.96 -16.78
C SER A 34 0.63 -1.51 -15.35
N VAL A 35 1.61 -1.14 -14.52
CA VAL A 35 1.74 -1.65 -13.16
C VAL A 35 1.53 -0.53 -12.16
N ALA A 36 0.76 -0.81 -11.12
CA ALA A 36 0.60 0.09 -9.98
C ALA A 36 0.97 -0.65 -8.69
N TRP A 37 1.15 0.10 -7.61
CA TRP A 37 1.52 -0.44 -6.32
C TRP A 37 0.52 -0.02 -5.25
N ILE A 38 0.22 -0.94 -4.34
CA ILE A 38 -0.54 -0.63 -3.13
C ILE A 38 0.44 -0.50 -1.97
N GLU A 39 0.38 0.61 -1.26
CA GLU A 39 1.27 0.90 -0.14
C GLU A 39 0.57 1.76 0.91
N GLY A 40 1.24 1.94 2.04
CA GLY A 40 0.70 2.77 3.11
C GLY A 40 -0.55 2.20 3.76
N LEU A 41 -0.74 0.89 3.67
CA LEU A 41 -1.91 0.22 4.22
C LEU A 41 -1.77 0.14 5.74
N VAL A 42 -2.63 0.85 6.44
CA VAL A 42 -2.60 0.91 7.90
C VAL A 42 -4.02 0.79 8.47
N ALA A 43 -4.11 0.25 9.68
CA ALA A 43 -5.35 0.19 10.43
C ALA A 43 -5.15 0.87 11.77
N ALA A 44 -6.20 1.46 12.33
CA ALA A 44 -6.14 2.09 13.63
C ALA A 44 -5.80 1.04 14.70
N PRO A 45 -4.87 1.35 15.63
CA PRO A 45 -4.38 0.36 16.58
C PRO A 45 -5.40 -0.05 17.65
N ASP A 46 -6.40 0.77 17.87
CA ASP A 46 -7.44 0.53 18.90
C ASP A 46 -8.62 -0.29 18.39
N LEU A 47 -8.61 -0.69 17.11
CA LEU A 47 -9.66 -1.56 16.58
C LEU A 47 -9.48 -3.00 17.04
N ASP A 48 -10.60 -3.69 17.27
CA ASP A 48 -10.52 -5.13 17.48
C ASP A 48 -10.15 -5.83 16.17
N ARG A 49 -9.90 -7.14 16.26
CA ARG A 49 -9.43 -7.93 15.12
C ARG A 49 -10.43 -7.94 13.97
N GLU A 50 -11.70 -8.09 14.29
CA GLU A 50 -12.76 -8.16 13.28
C GLU A 50 -12.94 -6.83 12.55
N GLU A 51 -12.98 -5.74 13.30
CA GLU A 51 -13.09 -4.39 12.73
C GLU A 51 -11.88 -4.04 11.87
N ARG A 52 -10.68 -4.41 12.31
CA ARG A 52 -9.44 -4.20 11.56
C ARG A 52 -9.47 -4.95 10.24
N ASN A 53 -9.83 -6.23 10.28
CA ASN A 53 -9.91 -7.06 9.08
C ASN A 53 -10.91 -6.49 8.08
N LYS A 54 -12.06 -6.07 8.56
CA LYS A 54 -13.10 -5.49 7.73
C LYS A 54 -12.65 -4.19 7.06
N ALA A 55 -12.00 -3.32 7.81
CA ALA A 55 -11.49 -2.06 7.28
C ALA A 55 -10.44 -2.29 6.20
N ILE A 56 -9.47 -3.17 6.47
CA ILE A 56 -8.41 -3.49 5.51
C ILE A 56 -8.99 -4.11 4.25
N ASP A 57 -9.93 -5.03 4.38
CA ASP A 57 -10.55 -5.68 3.22
C ASP A 57 -11.30 -4.67 2.34
N LEU A 58 -12.01 -3.73 2.94
CA LEU A 58 -12.69 -2.67 2.20
C LEU A 58 -11.71 -1.77 1.45
N ILE A 59 -10.60 -1.39 2.09
CA ILE A 59 -9.58 -0.53 1.49
C ILE A 59 -8.89 -1.24 0.32
N VAL A 60 -8.50 -2.49 0.51
CA VAL A 60 -7.85 -3.27 -0.56
C VAL A 60 -8.78 -3.45 -1.76
N THR A 61 -10.05 -3.73 -1.50
CA THR A 61 -11.05 -3.86 -2.56
C THR A 61 -11.20 -2.54 -3.33
N ALA A 62 -11.30 -1.41 -2.62
CA ALA A 62 -11.44 -0.10 -3.25
C ALA A 62 -10.24 0.25 -4.10
N ILE A 63 -9.02 0.01 -3.60
CA ILE A 63 -7.78 0.27 -4.33
C ILE A 63 -7.69 -0.61 -5.58
N SER A 64 -8.04 -1.89 -5.45
CA SER A 64 -8.01 -2.83 -6.58
C SER A 64 -8.98 -2.42 -7.68
N GLN A 65 -10.18 -2.01 -7.32
CA GLN A 65 -11.17 -1.54 -8.28
C GLN A 65 -10.71 -0.25 -8.96
N LYS A 66 -10.14 0.68 -8.19
CA LYS A 66 -9.63 1.94 -8.74
C LYS A 66 -8.47 1.69 -9.71
N ALA A 67 -7.55 0.81 -9.37
CA ALA A 67 -6.46 0.45 -10.27
C ALA A 67 -6.99 -0.11 -11.59
N LYS A 68 -7.98 -0.97 -11.52
CA LYS A 68 -8.63 -1.52 -12.72
C LYS A 68 -9.29 -0.45 -13.56
N GLU A 69 -10.04 0.46 -12.93
CA GLU A 69 -10.69 1.57 -13.62
C GLU A 69 -9.71 2.48 -14.34
N LEU A 70 -8.53 2.70 -13.74
CA LEU A 70 -7.48 3.51 -14.33
C LEU A 70 -6.71 2.81 -15.43
N GLY A 71 -7.01 1.54 -15.70
CA GLY A 71 -6.42 0.79 -16.79
C GLY A 71 -5.16 0.02 -16.46
N PHE A 72 -4.78 -0.05 -15.18
CA PHE A 72 -3.64 -0.85 -14.79
C PHE A 72 -3.96 -2.34 -14.95
N LYS A 73 -2.94 -3.11 -15.36
CA LYS A 73 -3.07 -4.55 -15.57
C LYS A 73 -2.60 -5.36 -14.40
N LEU A 74 -1.74 -4.79 -13.56
CA LEU A 74 -1.15 -5.47 -12.43
C LEU A 74 -1.08 -4.53 -11.25
N LEU A 75 -1.46 -5.03 -10.08
CA LEU A 75 -1.33 -4.32 -8.81
C LEU A 75 -0.36 -5.11 -7.95
N LEU A 76 0.75 -4.47 -7.58
CA LEU A 76 1.78 -5.07 -6.76
C LEU A 76 1.71 -4.51 -5.34
N GLY A 77 2.11 -5.34 -4.40
CA GLY A 77 2.34 -4.92 -3.03
C GLY A 77 3.43 -5.80 -2.46
N TYR A 78 4.14 -5.33 -1.44
CA TYR A 78 5.09 -6.18 -0.76
C TYR A 78 5.05 -5.97 0.74
N THR A 79 5.42 -7.02 1.43
CA THR A 79 5.44 -7.06 2.89
C THR A 79 6.46 -8.11 3.33
N VAL A 80 6.94 -7.95 4.54
CA VAL A 80 7.77 -8.97 5.19
C VAL A 80 6.95 -9.86 6.13
N LEU A 81 5.64 -9.59 6.24
CA LEU A 81 4.76 -10.30 7.16
C LEU A 81 3.95 -11.37 6.43
N GLU A 82 4.11 -12.62 6.84
CA GLU A 82 3.40 -13.75 6.26
C GLU A 82 1.88 -13.63 6.37
N VAL A 83 1.41 -13.07 7.48
CA VAL A 83 -0.02 -12.88 7.69
C VAL A 83 -0.64 -11.94 6.67
N VAL A 84 0.13 -10.94 6.23
CA VAL A 84 -0.31 -10.00 5.19
C VAL A 84 -0.33 -10.70 3.82
N VAL A 85 0.64 -11.55 3.55
CA VAL A 85 0.67 -12.35 2.31
C VAL A 85 -0.58 -13.24 2.23
N ARG A 86 -0.94 -13.90 3.32
CA ARG A 86 -2.14 -14.74 3.35
C ARG A 86 -3.42 -13.95 3.11
N ARG A 87 -3.50 -12.74 3.67
CA ARG A 87 -4.64 -11.85 3.42
C ARG A 87 -4.71 -11.44 1.96
N ALA A 88 -3.57 -11.07 1.38
CA ALA A 88 -3.49 -10.68 -0.02
C ALA A 88 -3.98 -11.80 -0.93
N LYS A 89 -3.62 -13.05 -0.64
CA LYS A 89 -4.10 -14.20 -1.42
C LYS A 89 -5.62 -14.32 -1.42
N ARG A 90 -6.29 -13.96 -0.34
CA ARG A 90 -7.77 -13.97 -0.30
C ARG A 90 -8.37 -12.92 -1.22
N HIS A 91 -7.64 -11.87 -1.57
CA HIS A 91 -8.05 -10.84 -2.52
C HIS A 91 -7.60 -11.12 -3.95
N GLY A 92 -7.07 -12.31 -4.22
CA GLY A 92 -6.63 -12.70 -5.55
C GLY A 92 -5.18 -12.38 -5.86
N PHE A 93 -4.42 -11.82 -4.92
CA PHE A 93 -2.99 -11.61 -5.11
C PHE A 93 -2.25 -12.94 -5.10
N LYS A 94 -1.18 -12.99 -5.86
CA LYS A 94 -0.28 -14.15 -5.89
C LYS A 94 1.07 -13.75 -5.33
N HIS A 95 1.71 -14.68 -4.64
CA HIS A 95 3.06 -14.46 -4.14
C HIS A 95 4.05 -14.60 -5.29
N VAL A 96 4.66 -13.50 -5.72
CA VAL A 96 5.52 -13.47 -6.90
C VAL A 96 7.00 -13.35 -6.58
N GLY A 97 7.34 -13.16 -5.32
CA GLY A 97 8.74 -13.09 -4.89
C GLY A 97 8.84 -12.82 -3.41
N GLY A 98 10.05 -12.91 -2.86
CA GLY A 98 10.30 -12.68 -1.45
C GLY A 98 11.75 -12.30 -1.19
N GLY A 99 12.09 -12.09 0.09
CA GLY A 99 13.44 -11.76 0.51
C GLY A 99 13.90 -10.36 0.11
N PHE A 100 12.97 -9.47 -0.20
CA PHE A 100 13.31 -8.11 -0.64
C PHE A 100 13.64 -7.22 0.54
N GLU A 101 14.64 -6.36 0.33
CA GLU A 101 14.99 -5.28 1.23
C GLU A 101 14.61 -3.97 0.57
N LEU A 102 14.08 -3.02 1.34
CA LEU A 102 13.73 -1.70 0.84
C LEU A 102 14.90 -0.76 1.07
N VAL A 103 15.35 -0.12 -0.01
CA VAL A 103 16.39 0.90 0.06
C VAL A 103 15.86 2.20 -0.53
N ALA A 104 16.42 3.32 -0.10
CA ALA A 104 16.01 4.62 -0.58
C ALA A 104 17.23 5.50 -0.82
N LEU A 105 17.14 6.38 -1.80
CA LEU A 105 18.12 7.41 -2.07
C LEU A 105 17.42 8.76 -1.99
N GLN A 106 17.96 9.65 -1.18
CA GLN A 106 17.49 11.04 -1.12
C GLN A 106 18.06 11.76 -2.32
N LEU A 107 17.20 12.18 -3.24
CA LEU A 107 17.66 12.72 -4.53
C LEU A 107 18.36 14.08 -4.40
N ASP A 108 18.07 14.83 -3.35
CA ASP A 108 18.77 16.08 -3.07
C ASP A 108 20.27 15.87 -2.78
N ASP A 109 20.64 14.64 -2.36
CA ASP A 109 22.03 14.29 -2.09
C ASP A 109 22.79 13.88 -3.35
N VAL A 110 22.08 13.73 -4.48
CA VAL A 110 22.69 13.35 -5.74
C VAL A 110 23.28 14.59 -6.41
N GLN A 111 24.56 14.54 -6.74
CA GLN A 111 25.24 15.65 -7.41
C GLN A 111 24.83 15.68 -8.87
N SER A 112 24.47 16.89 -9.33
CA SER A 112 24.21 17.13 -10.74
C SER A 112 25.53 17.36 -11.46
N GLU A 113 25.65 16.84 -12.66
CA GLU A 113 26.80 17.11 -13.53
C GLU A 113 26.55 18.28 -14.46
#